data_79f52192aca4ea8c56b5b4721dbb2744
#
_entry.id   79f52192aca4ea8c56b5b4721dbb2744
#
_cell.length_a   1.000
_cell.length_b   1.000
_cell.length_c   1.000
_cell.angle_alpha   90.00
_cell.angle_beta   90.00
_cell.angle_gamma   90.00
#
_symmetry.space_group_name_H-M   'P 1'
#
loop_
_entity.id
_entity.type
_entity.pdbx_description
1 polymer ?
#
loop_
_entity_poly.entity_id
_entity_poly.type
_entity_poly.pdbx_seq_one_letter_code
_entity_poly.pdbx_strand_id
1 'polypeptide(L)'
;FDVFTKNGEIYGFPFRGDYYVMYYNKDIFDAAGVAYPSNDWTWADFEETAKKLTSGEGANKIYGAAFHTWQACIQNWGVQDGKHTIMDYDTGYDFFKPYYEMALRMQDEGTVQDYGTLKTGNIHYSGPFAQGTVGMMPMGTWLMSVMIQKVKDGESNVNWGIATLPHAEGVEAGYTVGSMTPLAINAASAKQDAAWELVKFITGEEGAASYAKNGAIPGRSNADSIAEIAKMEGMPEDAAEALTVKNISLDRPITDKVGEVNQMLGEEHSLIMLGELSVDEGLAEMAERAAEIVG
;
A
#
# COMPACT_ATOMS: atom_id res chain seq x y z
N PHE A 1 5.19 7.95 -19.29
CA PHE A 1 4.65 6.93 -20.23
C PHE A 1 5.51 5.67 -20.29
N ASP A 2 6.78 5.74 -19.91
CA ASP A 2 7.72 4.58 -20.03
C ASP A 2 7.19 3.33 -19.34
N VAL A 3 6.50 3.51 -18.21
CA VAL A 3 5.86 2.43 -17.44
C VAL A 3 4.82 1.62 -18.23
N PHE A 4 4.19 2.19 -19.26
CA PHE A 4 3.17 1.52 -20.09
C PHE A 4 3.59 1.40 -21.57
N THR A 5 4.88 1.53 -21.82
CA THR A 5 5.45 1.43 -23.19
C THR A 5 6.14 0.08 -23.35
N LYS A 6 5.77 -0.68 -24.37
CA LYS A 6 6.42 -1.94 -24.76
C LYS A 6 6.69 -1.92 -26.25
N ASN A 7 7.94 -2.19 -26.66
CA ASN A 7 8.39 -2.18 -28.08
C ASN A 7 8.11 -0.83 -28.81
N GLY A 8 8.14 0.29 -28.07
CA GLY A 8 7.87 1.60 -28.64
C GLY A 8 6.39 1.97 -28.78
N GLU A 9 5.48 1.09 -28.39
CA GLU A 9 4.04 1.31 -28.40
C GLU A 9 3.51 1.55 -26.99
N ILE A 10 2.58 2.51 -26.84
CA ILE A 10 1.95 2.87 -25.57
C ILE A 10 0.65 2.10 -25.41
N TYR A 11 0.57 1.26 -24.38
CA TYR A 11 -0.60 0.40 -24.09
C TYR A 11 -1.55 0.98 -23.05
N GLY A 12 -1.15 2.03 -22.35
CA GLY A 12 -1.98 2.65 -21.33
C GLY A 12 -1.56 4.09 -21.02
N PHE A 13 -2.53 4.88 -20.59
CA PHE A 13 -2.32 6.27 -20.18
C PHE A 13 -2.56 6.39 -18.69
N PRO A 14 -1.54 6.74 -17.86
CA PRO A 14 -1.71 6.84 -16.42
C PRO A 14 -2.69 7.97 -16.07
N PHE A 15 -3.71 7.63 -15.30
CA PHE A 15 -4.66 8.62 -14.79
C PHE A 15 -4.49 8.86 -13.29
N ARG A 16 -3.96 7.87 -12.56
CA ARG A 16 -3.72 7.93 -11.13
C ARG A 16 -2.39 7.28 -10.77
N GLY A 17 -1.64 7.93 -9.90
CA GLY A 17 -0.47 7.37 -9.24
C GLY A 17 -0.78 7.12 -7.77
N ASP A 18 -0.38 5.98 -7.23
CA ASP A 18 -0.53 5.66 -5.82
C ASP A 18 0.76 5.09 -5.28
N TYR A 19 1.06 5.40 -4.03
CA TYR A 19 2.17 4.80 -3.28
C TYR A 19 1.78 4.61 -1.82
N TYR A 20 2.50 3.75 -1.13
CA TYR A 20 2.20 3.44 0.26
C TYR A 20 2.76 4.51 1.20
N VAL A 21 1.95 4.84 2.19
CA VAL A 21 2.28 5.70 3.34
C VAL A 21 1.79 5.02 4.61
N MET A 22 2.20 5.51 5.77
CA MET A 22 1.67 5.06 7.04
C MET A 22 0.52 5.95 7.49
N TYR A 23 -0.66 5.38 7.64
CA TYR A 23 -1.78 6.01 8.33
C TYR A 23 -1.70 5.72 9.82
N TYR A 24 -1.98 6.71 10.66
CA TYR A 24 -2.01 6.50 12.10
C TYR A 24 -3.16 7.26 12.77
N ASN A 25 -3.62 6.75 13.90
CA ASN A 25 -4.70 7.33 14.70
C ASN A 25 -4.11 8.11 15.87
N LYS A 26 -4.16 9.43 15.80
CA LYS A 26 -3.59 10.35 16.81
C LYS A 26 -4.18 10.13 18.19
N ASP A 27 -5.49 9.83 18.28
CA ASP A 27 -6.16 9.62 19.56
C ASP A 27 -5.65 8.36 20.29
N ILE A 28 -5.31 7.29 19.54
CA ILE A 28 -4.71 6.07 20.11
C ILE A 28 -3.29 6.35 20.59
N PHE A 29 -2.49 7.09 19.81
CA PHE A 29 -1.14 7.49 20.21
C PHE A 29 -1.15 8.35 21.46
N ASP A 30 -2.03 9.36 21.53
CA ASP A 30 -2.18 10.26 22.67
C ASP A 30 -2.62 9.51 23.92
N ALA A 31 -3.60 8.60 23.79
CA ALA A 31 -4.08 7.78 24.90
C ALA A 31 -2.99 6.83 25.44
N ALA A 32 -2.09 6.35 24.59
CA ALA A 32 -0.97 5.50 24.98
C ALA A 32 0.25 6.29 25.46
N GLY A 33 0.29 7.63 25.27
CA GLY A 33 1.45 8.46 25.57
C GLY A 33 2.66 8.17 24.68
N VAL A 34 2.41 7.73 23.45
CA VAL A 34 3.43 7.38 22.45
C VAL A 34 3.59 8.53 21.47
N ALA A 35 4.84 8.87 21.12
CA ALA A 35 5.10 9.89 20.11
C ALA A 35 4.62 9.43 18.72
N TYR A 36 4.12 10.37 17.92
CA TYR A 36 3.70 10.09 16.56
C TYR A 36 4.88 9.59 15.69
N PRO A 37 4.60 8.82 14.63
CA PRO A 37 5.63 8.36 13.70
C PRO A 37 6.43 9.52 13.13
N SER A 38 7.75 9.40 13.09
CA SER A 38 8.59 10.34 12.37
C SER A 38 8.64 9.96 10.88
N ASN A 39 9.13 10.88 10.03
CA ASN A 39 9.37 10.53 8.62
C ASN A 39 10.75 9.88 8.38
N ASP A 40 11.43 9.49 9.46
CA ASP A 40 12.69 8.74 9.45
C ASP A 40 12.61 7.66 10.54
N TRP A 41 11.90 6.57 10.26
CA TRP A 41 11.65 5.46 11.16
C TRP A 41 11.71 4.12 10.43
N THR A 42 12.03 3.07 11.17
CA THR A 42 12.26 1.73 10.65
C THR A 42 11.07 0.80 10.84
N TRP A 43 11.08 -0.35 10.15
CA TRP A 43 10.10 -1.41 10.42
C TRP A 43 10.21 -1.99 11.84
N ALA A 44 11.41 -1.94 12.46
CA ALA A 44 11.57 -2.30 13.87
C ALA A 44 10.87 -1.29 14.80
N ASP A 45 10.98 0.01 14.52
CA ASP A 45 10.26 1.05 15.26
C ASP A 45 8.74 0.90 15.11
N PHE A 46 8.28 0.53 13.93
CA PHE A 46 6.86 0.24 13.66
C PHE A 46 6.37 -0.94 14.52
N GLU A 47 7.09 -2.07 14.53
CA GLU A 47 6.72 -3.24 15.34
C GLU A 47 6.69 -2.92 16.84
N GLU A 48 7.70 -2.21 17.35
CA GLU A 48 7.76 -1.78 18.76
C GLU A 48 6.63 -0.80 19.11
N THR A 49 6.35 0.14 18.23
CA THR A 49 5.26 1.10 18.40
C THR A 49 3.91 0.39 18.43
N ALA A 50 3.68 -0.56 17.53
CA ALA A 50 2.44 -1.35 17.51
C ALA A 50 2.21 -2.08 18.84
N LYS A 51 3.26 -2.63 19.46
CA LYS A 51 3.17 -3.27 20.80
C LYS A 51 2.70 -2.28 21.86
N LYS A 52 3.24 -1.06 21.86
CA LYS A 52 2.88 0.01 22.83
C LYS A 52 1.44 0.50 22.67
N LEU A 53 0.93 0.54 21.45
CA LEU A 53 -0.42 0.99 21.12
C LEU A 53 -1.49 -0.07 21.36
N THR A 54 -1.09 -1.35 21.39
CA THR A 54 -2.02 -2.47 21.54
C THR A 54 -2.60 -2.48 22.96
N SER A 55 -3.95 -2.48 23.06
CA SER A 55 -4.63 -2.45 24.35
C SER A 55 -6.03 -3.07 24.28
N GLY A 56 -6.65 -3.21 25.44
CA GLY A 56 -8.02 -3.73 25.54
C GLY A 56 -8.15 -5.21 25.17
N GLU A 57 -9.36 -5.74 25.35
CA GLU A 57 -9.70 -7.13 25.05
C GLU A 57 -11.12 -7.23 24.49
N GLY A 58 -11.41 -8.29 23.75
CA GLY A 58 -12.73 -8.58 23.20
C GLY A 58 -13.24 -7.45 22.32
N ALA A 59 -14.44 -6.93 22.61
CA ALA A 59 -15.05 -5.85 21.84
C ALA A 59 -14.34 -4.49 21.98
N ASN A 60 -13.49 -4.32 22.99
CA ASN A 60 -12.72 -3.11 23.24
C ASN A 60 -11.24 -3.24 22.82
N LYS A 61 -10.92 -4.28 22.05
CA LYS A 61 -9.56 -4.50 21.56
C LYS A 61 -9.14 -3.38 20.61
N ILE A 62 -8.00 -2.77 20.90
CA ILE A 62 -7.28 -1.88 20.00
C ILE A 62 -6.07 -2.65 19.49
N TYR A 63 -5.96 -2.78 18.19
CA TYR A 63 -4.78 -3.33 17.55
C TYR A 63 -3.78 -2.20 17.30
N GLY A 64 -2.53 -2.41 17.68
CA GLY A 64 -1.49 -1.40 17.47
C GLY A 64 -1.22 -1.12 16.00
N ALA A 65 -1.41 -2.14 15.15
CA ALA A 65 -1.33 -1.98 13.71
C ALA A 65 -2.33 -2.89 12.97
N ALA A 66 -2.45 -2.69 11.66
CA ALA A 66 -3.21 -3.58 10.78
C ALA A 66 -2.48 -3.78 9.46
N PHE A 67 -2.48 -5.02 8.96
CA PHE A 67 -2.18 -5.35 7.58
C PHE A 67 -3.46 -5.81 6.89
N HIS A 68 -3.63 -5.42 5.63
CA HIS A 68 -4.71 -5.98 4.84
C HIS A 68 -4.29 -7.33 4.25
N THR A 69 -5.28 -8.12 3.82
CA THR A 69 -5.06 -9.50 3.33
C THR A 69 -4.40 -9.61 1.95
N TRP A 70 -4.01 -8.50 1.34
CA TRP A 70 -3.24 -8.53 0.09
C TRP A 70 -1.78 -8.86 0.37
N GLN A 71 -1.18 -9.72 -0.45
CA GLN A 71 0.25 -10.01 -0.39
C GLN A 71 1.12 -8.74 -0.47
N ALA A 72 0.66 -7.74 -1.22
CA ALA A 72 1.32 -6.44 -1.33
C ALA A 72 1.52 -5.74 0.02
N CYS A 73 0.66 -6.00 1.02
CA CYS A 73 0.81 -5.43 2.37
C CYS A 73 1.92 -6.08 3.20
N ILE A 74 2.66 -7.02 2.64
CA ILE A 74 3.86 -7.63 3.22
C ILE A 74 5.00 -7.63 2.20
N GLN A 75 4.76 -8.12 0.99
CA GLN A 75 5.80 -8.28 -0.04
C GLN A 75 6.36 -6.94 -0.55
N ASN A 76 5.54 -5.89 -0.58
CA ASN A 76 5.99 -4.56 -1.02
C ASN A 76 7.12 -3.99 -0.16
N TRP A 77 7.21 -4.40 1.11
CA TRP A 77 8.30 -3.94 1.98
C TRP A 77 9.64 -4.51 1.54
N GLY A 78 9.64 -5.71 0.97
CA GLY A 78 10.85 -6.33 0.41
C GLY A 78 11.35 -5.68 -0.87
N VAL A 79 10.48 -5.04 -1.67
CA VAL A 79 10.88 -4.35 -2.91
C VAL A 79 11.05 -2.82 -2.71
N GLN A 80 10.84 -2.33 -1.49
CA GLN A 80 10.98 -0.91 -1.14
C GLN A 80 12.38 -0.36 -1.40
N ASP A 81 13.40 -1.20 -1.34
CA ASP A 81 14.80 -0.83 -1.55
C ASP A 81 15.13 -0.38 -2.99
N GLY A 82 14.20 -0.61 -3.93
CA GLY A 82 14.36 -0.29 -5.35
C GLY A 82 15.37 -1.17 -6.09
N LYS A 83 15.84 -2.25 -5.45
CA LYS A 83 16.80 -3.20 -6.04
C LYS A 83 16.13 -4.51 -6.44
N HIS A 84 15.09 -4.89 -5.69
CA HIS A 84 14.35 -6.11 -5.89
C HIS A 84 13.00 -5.83 -6.56
N THR A 85 12.46 -6.84 -7.23
CA THR A 85 11.13 -6.87 -7.81
C THR A 85 10.47 -8.22 -7.52
N ILE A 86 9.17 -8.33 -7.70
CA ILE A 86 8.48 -9.62 -7.58
C ILE A 86 8.87 -10.63 -8.68
N MET A 87 9.70 -10.24 -9.64
CA MET A 87 10.22 -11.12 -10.69
C MET A 87 11.60 -11.70 -10.38
N ASP A 88 12.20 -11.34 -9.24
CA ASP A 88 13.55 -11.79 -8.84
C ASP A 88 13.49 -13.13 -8.09
N TYR A 89 12.76 -14.10 -8.68
CA TYR A 89 12.53 -15.43 -8.11
C TYR A 89 13.80 -16.28 -7.97
N ASP A 90 14.82 -16.01 -8.76
CA ASP A 90 16.12 -16.67 -8.72
C ASP A 90 16.90 -16.37 -7.42
N THR A 91 16.51 -15.37 -6.64
CA THR A 91 17.03 -15.06 -5.30
C THR A 91 16.35 -15.88 -4.20
N GLY A 92 15.36 -16.72 -4.50
CA GLY A 92 14.57 -17.47 -3.52
C GLY A 92 13.57 -16.60 -2.75
N TYR A 93 13.36 -15.34 -3.13
CA TYR A 93 12.52 -14.36 -2.44
C TYR A 93 12.94 -14.08 -0.97
N ASP A 94 14.21 -14.29 -0.63
CA ASP A 94 14.71 -14.07 0.73
C ASP A 94 14.47 -12.64 1.24
N PHE A 95 14.36 -11.67 0.34
CA PHE A 95 14.05 -10.28 0.68
C PHE A 95 12.64 -10.07 1.22
N PHE A 96 11.71 -11.04 1.10
CA PHE A 96 10.41 -11.02 1.76
C PHE A 96 10.44 -11.58 3.18
N LYS A 97 11.41 -12.42 3.51
CA LYS A 97 11.46 -13.19 4.76
C LYS A 97 11.30 -12.33 6.02
N PRO A 98 12.08 -11.25 6.21
CA PRO A 98 11.99 -10.46 7.45
C PRO A 98 10.60 -9.85 7.67
N TYR A 99 9.87 -9.55 6.60
CA TYR A 99 8.54 -8.94 6.67
C TYR A 99 7.44 -9.96 6.95
N TYR A 100 7.56 -11.18 6.44
CA TYR A 100 6.68 -12.29 6.82
C TYR A 100 6.88 -12.66 8.28
N GLU A 101 8.13 -12.80 8.73
CA GLU A 101 8.45 -13.11 10.12
C GLU A 101 7.94 -12.01 11.07
N MET A 102 8.07 -10.73 10.71
CA MET A 102 7.50 -9.61 11.46
C MET A 102 5.98 -9.71 11.55
N ALA A 103 5.30 -9.89 10.41
CA ALA A 103 3.84 -9.94 10.38
C ALA A 103 3.28 -11.12 11.20
N LEU A 104 3.90 -12.30 11.11
CA LEU A 104 3.51 -13.47 11.89
C LEU A 104 3.75 -13.26 13.38
N ARG A 105 4.90 -12.71 13.79
CA ARG A 105 5.12 -12.34 15.21
C ARG A 105 4.06 -11.37 15.71
N MET A 106 3.75 -10.32 14.95
CA MET A 106 2.73 -9.34 15.31
C MET A 106 1.33 -9.98 15.41
N GLN A 107 1.04 -10.98 14.59
CA GLN A 107 -0.19 -11.75 14.65
C GLN A 107 -0.24 -12.62 15.92
N ASP A 108 0.82 -13.35 16.22
CA ASP A 108 0.93 -14.23 17.40
C ASP A 108 0.87 -13.42 18.71
N GLU A 109 1.47 -12.24 18.74
CA GLU A 109 1.42 -11.31 19.87
C GLU A 109 0.08 -10.56 20.00
N GLY A 110 -0.81 -10.67 19.00
CA GLY A 110 -2.08 -9.98 18.96
C GLY A 110 -1.97 -8.46 18.81
N THR A 111 -0.87 -7.97 18.22
CA THR A 111 -0.67 -6.55 17.89
C THR A 111 -1.34 -6.17 16.57
N VAL A 112 -1.60 -7.14 15.70
CA VAL A 112 -2.45 -7.06 14.52
C VAL A 112 -3.56 -8.10 14.60
N GLN A 113 -4.63 -7.86 13.85
CA GLN A 113 -5.71 -8.84 13.75
C GLN A 113 -5.27 -10.04 12.92
N ASP A 114 -5.71 -11.22 13.32
CA ASP A 114 -5.46 -12.49 12.65
C ASP A 114 -5.89 -12.48 11.19
N TYR A 115 -5.01 -12.94 10.30
CA TYR A 115 -5.22 -12.99 8.86
C TYR A 115 -6.45 -13.82 8.47
N GLY A 116 -6.63 -14.98 9.09
CA GLY A 116 -7.76 -15.87 8.84
C GLY A 116 -9.09 -15.21 9.16
N THR A 117 -9.14 -14.45 10.25
CA THR A 117 -10.31 -13.64 10.65
C THR A 117 -10.61 -12.56 9.63
N LEU A 118 -9.58 -11.80 9.17
CA LEU A 118 -9.74 -10.77 8.16
C LEU A 118 -10.25 -11.35 6.83
N LYS A 119 -9.67 -12.47 6.41
CA LYS A 119 -9.99 -13.15 5.14
C LYS A 119 -11.41 -13.72 5.15
N THR A 120 -11.76 -14.46 6.21
CA THR A 120 -13.07 -15.10 6.36
C THR A 120 -14.19 -14.07 6.54
N GLY A 121 -13.93 -13.02 7.30
CA GLY A 121 -14.86 -11.91 7.52
C GLY A 121 -14.98 -10.97 6.33
N ASN A 122 -14.16 -11.12 5.29
CA ASN A 122 -14.06 -10.20 4.17
C ASN A 122 -13.94 -8.73 4.64
N ILE A 123 -13.10 -8.51 5.67
CA ILE A 123 -12.97 -7.22 6.34
C ILE A 123 -12.15 -6.28 5.45
N HIS A 124 -12.80 -5.20 5.01
CA HIS A 124 -12.13 -4.19 4.21
C HIS A 124 -11.26 -3.29 5.12
N TYR A 125 -10.03 -2.99 4.69
CA TYR A 125 -9.03 -2.25 5.48
C TYR A 125 -9.54 -0.91 6.05
N SER A 126 -10.37 -0.18 5.30
CA SER A 126 -10.86 1.13 5.74
C SER A 126 -11.83 1.05 6.92
N GLY A 127 -12.48 -0.09 7.14
CA GLY A 127 -13.46 -0.29 8.21
C GLY A 127 -12.83 -0.15 9.60
N PRO A 128 -11.92 -1.06 9.99
CA PRO A 128 -11.27 -1.02 11.31
C PRO A 128 -10.54 0.30 11.59
N PHE A 129 -9.86 0.87 10.61
CA PHE A 129 -9.19 2.15 10.77
C PHE A 129 -10.18 3.30 11.00
N ALA A 130 -11.23 3.41 10.18
CA ALA A 130 -12.25 4.45 10.32
C ALA A 130 -13.10 4.30 11.60
N GLN A 131 -13.19 3.10 12.17
CA GLN A 131 -13.84 2.83 13.45
C GLN A 131 -12.95 3.16 14.67
N GLY A 132 -11.68 3.51 14.45
CA GLY A 132 -10.75 3.86 15.52
C GLY A 132 -10.26 2.66 16.33
N THR A 133 -10.28 1.45 15.79
CA THR A 133 -9.81 0.22 16.46
C THR A 133 -8.39 -0.18 16.11
N VAL A 134 -7.72 0.62 15.28
CA VAL A 134 -6.36 0.38 14.77
C VAL A 134 -5.48 1.61 14.96
N GLY A 135 -4.30 1.43 15.53
CA GLY A 135 -3.33 2.50 15.77
C GLY A 135 -2.59 2.95 14.52
N MET A 136 -2.11 2.01 13.73
CA MET A 136 -1.31 2.25 12.51
C MET A 136 -1.72 1.32 11.39
N MET A 137 -1.62 1.80 10.14
CA MET A 137 -1.89 0.97 8.96
C MET A 137 -1.08 1.42 7.74
N PRO A 138 -0.10 0.64 7.27
CA PRO A 138 0.52 0.90 5.99
C PRO A 138 -0.49 0.65 4.86
N MET A 139 -0.81 1.69 4.11
CA MET A 139 -1.79 1.62 3.02
C MET A 139 -1.49 2.67 1.95
N GLY A 140 -1.99 2.43 0.76
CA GLY A 140 -1.78 3.34 -0.35
C GLY A 140 -2.55 4.66 -0.21
N THR A 141 -2.07 5.66 -0.94
CA THR A 141 -2.63 7.02 -0.94
C THR A 141 -4.09 7.10 -1.36
N TRP A 142 -4.63 6.06 -2.00
CA TRP A 142 -6.07 5.95 -2.29
C TRP A 142 -6.97 5.97 -1.04
N LEU A 143 -6.44 5.66 0.16
CA LEU A 143 -7.21 5.72 1.40
C LEU A 143 -7.46 7.16 1.85
N MET A 144 -6.65 8.15 1.43
CA MET A 144 -6.84 9.56 1.81
C MET A 144 -8.25 10.05 1.48
N SER A 145 -8.66 9.91 0.22
CA SER A 145 -10.00 10.32 -0.23
C SER A 145 -11.13 9.60 0.50
N VAL A 146 -10.93 8.32 0.83
CA VAL A 146 -11.90 7.53 1.61
C VAL A 146 -12.02 8.06 3.04
N MET A 147 -10.91 8.37 3.70
CA MET A 147 -10.92 8.90 5.07
C MET A 147 -11.53 10.31 5.12
N ILE A 148 -11.15 11.20 4.20
CA ILE A 148 -11.75 12.53 4.07
C ILE A 148 -13.27 12.42 3.95
N GLN A 149 -13.75 11.54 3.05
CA GLN A 149 -15.19 11.37 2.83
C GLN A 149 -15.89 10.79 4.06
N LYS A 150 -15.32 9.75 4.70
CA LYS A 150 -15.90 9.15 5.91
C LYS A 150 -16.00 10.13 7.08
N VAL A 151 -15.00 10.97 7.28
CA VAL A 151 -15.04 12.02 8.31
C VAL A 151 -16.10 13.07 7.97
N LYS A 152 -16.15 13.51 6.73
CA LYS A 152 -17.14 14.49 6.24
C LYS A 152 -18.58 14.01 6.38
N ASP A 153 -18.83 12.73 6.12
CA ASP A 153 -20.16 12.12 6.21
C ASP A 153 -20.56 11.73 7.64
N GLY A 154 -19.63 11.92 8.62
CA GLY A 154 -19.84 11.53 10.02
C GLY A 154 -19.78 10.02 10.26
N GLU A 155 -19.24 9.26 9.32
CA GLU A 155 -19.02 7.81 9.44
C GLU A 155 -17.74 7.48 10.22
N SER A 156 -16.87 8.45 10.44
CA SER A 156 -15.64 8.34 11.21
C SER A 156 -15.39 9.62 12.01
N ASN A 157 -14.93 9.45 13.26
CA ASN A 157 -14.45 10.54 14.10
C ASN A 157 -12.94 10.43 14.38
N VAL A 158 -12.24 9.60 13.64
CA VAL A 158 -10.80 9.36 13.85
C VAL A 158 -10.00 10.61 13.50
N ASN A 159 -9.22 11.08 14.45
CA ASN A 159 -8.20 12.10 14.24
C ASN A 159 -6.97 11.41 13.65
N TRP A 160 -6.92 11.36 12.34
CA TRP A 160 -5.88 10.62 11.62
C TRP A 160 -4.72 11.50 11.17
N GLY A 161 -3.56 10.87 11.04
CA GLY A 161 -2.36 11.44 10.47
C GLY A 161 -1.77 10.51 9.42
N ILE A 162 -0.82 11.01 8.65
CA ILE A 162 0.02 10.21 7.76
C ILE A 162 1.50 10.50 7.98
N ALA A 163 2.33 9.47 7.82
CA ALA A 163 3.79 9.56 7.83
C ALA A 163 4.33 8.80 6.62
N THR A 164 5.62 8.97 6.31
CA THR A 164 6.29 8.13 5.32
C THR A 164 6.22 6.67 5.74
N LEU A 165 6.31 5.77 4.78
CA LEU A 165 6.43 4.35 5.07
C LEU A 165 7.71 4.09 5.89
N PRO A 166 7.69 3.20 6.90
CA PRO A 166 8.91 2.77 7.55
C PRO A 166 9.89 2.19 6.54
N HIS A 167 11.18 2.33 6.79
CA HIS A 167 12.20 1.77 5.89
C HIS A 167 13.00 0.65 6.56
N ALA A 168 13.57 -0.23 5.74
CA ALA A 168 14.51 -1.23 6.22
C ALA A 168 15.88 -0.61 6.55
N GLU A 169 16.68 -1.31 7.31
CA GLU A 169 18.07 -0.93 7.53
C GLU A 169 18.84 -0.84 6.20
N GLY A 170 19.55 0.27 5.98
CA GLY A 170 20.26 0.53 4.73
C GLY A 170 19.39 1.03 3.56
N VAL A 171 18.09 1.17 3.75
CA VAL A 171 17.18 1.85 2.81
C VAL A 171 17.00 3.28 3.29
N GLU A 172 17.02 4.25 2.38
CA GLU A 172 16.87 5.65 2.73
C GLU A 172 15.42 5.98 3.12
N ALA A 173 15.23 6.80 4.17
CA ALA A 173 13.93 7.31 4.56
C ALA A 173 13.26 8.07 3.39
N GLY A 174 11.95 7.86 3.22
CA GLY A 174 11.19 8.41 2.09
C GLY A 174 11.19 7.54 0.84
N TYR A 175 11.79 6.35 0.88
CA TYR A 175 11.59 5.32 -0.13
C TYR A 175 10.25 4.60 0.12
N THR A 176 9.48 4.39 -0.93
CA THR A 176 8.19 3.69 -0.84
C THR A 176 7.94 2.80 -2.06
N VAL A 177 6.83 2.11 -2.05
CA VAL A 177 6.37 1.26 -3.16
C VAL A 177 5.06 1.80 -3.68
N GLY A 178 4.87 1.77 -4.97
CA GLY A 178 3.68 2.30 -5.60
C GLY A 178 3.37 1.70 -6.94
N SER A 179 2.25 2.13 -7.48
CA SER A 179 1.77 1.73 -8.80
C SER A 179 1.16 2.91 -9.54
N MET A 180 1.14 2.80 -10.86
CA MET A 180 0.39 3.69 -11.74
C MET A 180 -0.82 2.94 -12.28
N THR A 181 -1.99 3.54 -12.19
CA THR A 181 -3.21 2.96 -12.78
C THR A 181 -3.47 3.57 -14.14
N PRO A 182 -3.44 2.78 -15.23
CA PRO A 182 -3.67 3.27 -16.58
C PRO A 182 -5.14 3.16 -17.00
N LEU A 183 -5.50 3.94 -18.00
CA LEU A 183 -6.63 3.68 -18.89
C LEU A 183 -6.11 3.07 -20.17
N ALA A 184 -6.73 1.99 -20.61
CA ALA A 184 -6.48 1.35 -21.89
C ALA A 184 -7.76 1.22 -22.70
N ILE A 185 -7.64 1.23 -24.02
CA ILE A 185 -8.77 1.04 -24.92
C ILE A 185 -8.75 -0.39 -25.43
N ASN A 186 -9.86 -1.11 -25.24
CA ASN A 186 -9.98 -2.45 -25.77
C ASN A 186 -9.92 -2.42 -27.31
N ALA A 187 -8.96 -3.13 -27.89
CA ALA A 187 -8.77 -3.21 -29.34
C ALA A 187 -10.00 -3.75 -30.10
N ALA A 188 -10.85 -4.55 -29.46
CA ALA A 188 -12.08 -5.07 -30.05
C ALA A 188 -13.27 -4.09 -29.90
N SER A 189 -13.10 -2.92 -29.28
CA SER A 189 -14.19 -1.96 -29.11
C SER A 189 -14.61 -1.34 -30.45
N ALA A 190 -15.91 -1.32 -30.71
CA ALA A 190 -16.49 -0.58 -31.85
C ALA A 190 -16.56 0.96 -31.61
N LYS A 191 -16.13 1.43 -30.41
CA LYS A 191 -16.22 2.84 -29.99
C LYS A 191 -14.85 3.40 -29.61
N GLN A 192 -13.80 3.01 -30.30
CA GLN A 192 -12.41 3.39 -29.95
C GLN A 192 -12.23 4.92 -29.96
N ASP A 193 -12.78 5.64 -30.96
CA ASP A 193 -12.64 7.09 -31.05
C ASP A 193 -13.27 7.81 -29.85
N ALA A 194 -14.50 7.37 -29.45
CA ALA A 194 -15.18 7.93 -28.29
C ALA A 194 -14.44 7.59 -26.98
N ALA A 195 -13.88 6.37 -26.87
CA ALA A 195 -13.06 5.97 -25.75
C ALA A 195 -11.78 6.81 -25.68
N TRP A 196 -11.16 7.12 -26.81
CA TRP A 196 -9.98 7.98 -26.89
C TRP A 196 -10.26 9.40 -26.39
N GLU A 197 -11.40 10.00 -26.77
CA GLU A 197 -11.81 11.31 -26.22
C GLU A 197 -11.93 11.28 -24.69
N LEU A 198 -12.52 10.21 -24.14
CA LEU A 198 -12.63 10.02 -22.69
C LEU A 198 -11.24 9.86 -22.02
N VAL A 199 -10.36 9.05 -22.61
CA VAL A 199 -8.98 8.87 -22.10
C VAL A 199 -8.25 10.22 -22.08
N LYS A 200 -8.30 10.99 -23.17
CA LYS A 200 -7.70 12.32 -23.25
C LYS A 200 -8.21 13.27 -22.17
N PHE A 201 -9.52 13.27 -21.94
CA PHE A 201 -10.14 14.10 -20.90
C PHE A 201 -9.63 13.71 -19.50
N ILE A 202 -9.73 12.41 -19.14
CA ILE A 202 -9.38 11.93 -17.79
C ILE A 202 -7.87 12.11 -17.51
N THR A 203 -7.01 11.84 -18.49
CA THR A 203 -5.55 11.93 -18.32
C THR A 203 -4.98 13.32 -18.63
N GLY A 204 -5.84 14.23 -19.08
CA GLY A 204 -5.51 15.63 -19.36
C GLY A 204 -5.52 16.51 -18.09
N GLU A 205 -5.35 17.81 -18.31
CA GLU A 205 -5.27 18.80 -17.20
C GLU A 205 -6.56 18.87 -16.38
N GLU A 206 -7.72 18.86 -17.05
CA GLU A 206 -9.03 18.94 -16.37
C GLU A 206 -9.31 17.70 -15.51
N GLY A 207 -9.03 16.51 -16.06
CA GLY A 207 -9.16 15.25 -15.32
C GLY A 207 -8.20 15.18 -14.13
N ALA A 208 -6.92 15.52 -14.36
CA ALA A 208 -5.93 15.58 -13.29
C ALA A 208 -6.33 16.56 -12.17
N ALA A 209 -6.81 17.74 -12.51
CA ALA A 209 -7.32 18.71 -11.55
C ALA A 209 -8.54 18.19 -10.77
N SER A 210 -9.43 17.44 -11.43
CA SER A 210 -10.58 16.81 -10.80
C SER A 210 -10.15 15.74 -9.79
N TYR A 211 -9.17 14.90 -10.14
CA TYR A 211 -8.61 13.90 -9.22
C TYR A 211 -7.97 14.56 -8.01
N ALA A 212 -7.11 15.56 -8.22
CA ALA A 212 -6.45 16.28 -7.15
C ALA A 212 -7.45 16.89 -6.15
N LYS A 213 -8.54 17.51 -6.64
CA LYS A 213 -9.60 18.11 -5.82
C LYS A 213 -10.33 17.09 -4.91
N ASN A 214 -10.21 15.80 -5.18
CA ASN A 214 -10.80 14.73 -4.39
C ASN A 214 -9.75 13.98 -3.55
N GLY A 215 -8.55 14.53 -3.39
CA GLY A 215 -7.47 13.94 -2.58
C GLY A 215 -6.82 12.71 -3.21
N ALA A 216 -7.00 12.49 -4.51
CA ALA A 216 -6.33 11.44 -5.25
C ALA A 216 -5.15 12.00 -6.02
N ILE A 217 -4.04 11.28 -6.07
CA ILE A 217 -2.83 11.70 -6.79
C ILE A 217 -3.03 11.41 -8.28
N PRO A 218 -3.09 12.44 -9.16
CA PRO A 218 -3.25 12.21 -10.58
C PRO A 218 -1.99 11.58 -11.18
N GLY A 219 -2.14 10.78 -12.21
CA GLY A 219 -1.01 10.20 -12.95
C GLY A 219 -0.09 11.24 -13.59
N ARG A 220 -0.60 12.46 -13.72
CA ARG A 220 0.11 13.67 -14.16
C ARG A 220 0.34 14.60 -12.97
N SER A 221 1.10 14.12 -11.97
CA SER A 221 1.43 14.89 -10.77
C SER A 221 2.83 15.49 -10.83
N ASN A 222 3.03 16.54 -10.05
CA ASN A 222 4.32 17.15 -9.75
C ASN A 222 4.32 17.62 -8.28
N ALA A 223 5.44 18.17 -7.80
CA ALA A 223 5.57 18.62 -6.42
C ALA A 223 4.48 19.66 -6.03
N ASP A 224 4.11 20.55 -6.94
CA ASP A 224 3.08 21.56 -6.67
C ASP A 224 1.69 20.92 -6.50
N SER A 225 1.33 19.96 -7.35
CA SER A 225 0.04 19.25 -7.23
C SER A 225 -0.04 18.41 -5.96
N ILE A 226 1.05 17.79 -5.52
CA ILE A 226 1.13 17.07 -4.25
C ILE A 226 0.97 18.03 -3.07
N ALA A 227 1.65 19.20 -3.12
CA ALA A 227 1.52 20.21 -2.08
C ALA A 227 0.10 20.79 -1.97
N GLU A 228 -0.61 20.92 -3.09
CA GLU A 228 -2.02 21.37 -3.08
C GLU A 228 -2.95 20.31 -2.51
N ILE A 229 -2.74 19.02 -2.85
CA ILE A 229 -3.49 17.91 -2.24
C ILE A 229 -3.30 17.90 -0.72
N ALA A 230 -2.06 18.09 -0.25
CA ALA A 230 -1.75 18.09 1.19
C ALA A 230 -2.43 19.21 1.98
N LYS A 231 -2.85 20.30 1.31
CA LYS A 231 -3.55 21.46 1.93
C LYS A 231 -5.07 21.36 1.86
N MET A 232 -5.62 20.29 1.28
CA MET A 232 -7.07 20.16 1.14
C MET A 232 -7.76 20.06 2.49
N GLU A 233 -9.01 20.54 2.55
CA GLU A 233 -9.87 20.35 3.71
C GLU A 233 -10.05 18.86 4.05
N GLY A 234 -9.81 18.50 5.29
CA GLY A 234 -9.88 17.12 5.77
C GLY A 234 -8.56 16.33 5.66
N MET A 235 -7.52 16.90 5.04
CA MET A 235 -6.18 16.33 5.09
C MET A 235 -5.51 16.63 6.44
N PRO A 236 -4.71 15.68 6.98
CA PRO A 236 -3.91 15.92 8.18
C PRO A 236 -2.83 16.99 7.93
N GLU A 237 -2.47 17.72 9.00
CA GLU A 237 -1.44 18.79 8.91
C GLU A 237 -0.05 18.29 8.51
N ASP A 238 0.26 17.03 8.84
CA ASP A 238 1.52 16.33 8.51
C ASP A 238 1.58 15.77 7.07
N ALA A 239 0.48 15.90 6.30
CA ALA A 239 0.37 15.32 4.96
C ALA A 239 1.46 15.79 3.98
N ALA A 240 1.84 17.07 4.03
CA ALA A 240 2.79 17.63 3.08
C ALA A 240 4.16 16.93 3.15
N GLU A 241 4.65 16.65 4.36
CA GLU A 241 5.91 15.98 4.58
C GLU A 241 5.82 14.50 4.22
N ALA A 242 4.79 13.82 4.67
CA ALA A 242 4.57 12.39 4.43
C ALA A 242 4.38 12.05 2.93
N LEU A 243 3.82 12.97 2.15
CA LEU A 243 3.62 12.80 0.70
C LEU A 243 4.86 13.21 -0.13
N THR A 244 5.88 13.79 0.49
CA THR A 244 7.14 14.12 -0.18
C THR A 244 8.08 12.92 -0.13
N VAL A 245 7.88 11.98 -1.07
CA VAL A 245 8.69 10.76 -1.17
C VAL A 245 9.90 10.96 -2.07
N LYS A 246 10.98 10.25 -1.80
CA LYS A 246 12.25 10.35 -2.56
C LYS A 246 12.33 9.36 -3.70
N ASN A 247 11.77 8.19 -3.51
CA ASN A 247 11.73 7.13 -4.51
C ASN A 247 10.45 6.31 -4.39
N ILE A 248 9.90 5.91 -5.54
CA ILE A 248 8.76 5.01 -5.63
C ILE A 248 9.19 3.80 -6.46
N SER A 249 9.41 2.67 -5.79
CA SER A 249 9.63 1.40 -6.46
C SER A 249 8.30 0.87 -7.01
N LEU A 250 8.29 0.26 -8.19
CA LEU A 250 7.07 -0.35 -8.72
C LEU A 250 6.75 -1.65 -7.96
N ASP A 251 5.52 -1.78 -7.50
CA ASP A 251 5.02 -3.00 -6.87
C ASP A 251 5.01 -4.19 -7.86
N ARG A 252 4.79 -3.90 -9.13
CA ARG A 252 4.78 -4.86 -10.23
C ARG A 252 5.49 -4.27 -11.44
N PRO A 253 6.68 -4.78 -11.79
CA PRO A 253 7.40 -4.33 -12.97
C PRO A 253 6.62 -4.70 -14.24
N ILE A 254 6.87 -3.95 -15.32
CA ILE A 254 6.20 -4.23 -16.61
C ILE A 254 7.01 -5.25 -17.39
N THR A 255 6.70 -6.50 -17.15
CA THR A 255 7.30 -7.65 -17.83
C THR A 255 6.22 -8.65 -18.24
N ASP A 256 6.57 -9.55 -19.16
CA ASP A 256 5.72 -10.70 -19.42
C ASP A 256 5.62 -11.56 -18.16
N LYS A 257 4.49 -12.23 -17.99
CA LYS A 257 4.22 -13.11 -16.84
C LYS A 257 4.05 -12.46 -15.46
N VAL A 258 4.29 -11.15 -15.29
CA VAL A 258 4.17 -10.49 -14.00
C VAL A 258 2.79 -10.69 -13.36
N GLY A 259 1.72 -10.71 -14.15
CA GLY A 259 0.36 -10.96 -13.66
C GLY A 259 0.18 -12.37 -13.09
N GLU A 260 0.71 -13.38 -13.78
CA GLU A 260 0.66 -14.78 -13.35
C GLU A 260 1.51 -14.99 -12.09
N VAL A 261 2.72 -14.43 -12.05
CA VAL A 261 3.60 -14.47 -10.86
C VAL A 261 2.92 -13.76 -9.68
N ASN A 262 2.38 -12.56 -9.88
CA ASN A 262 1.70 -11.83 -8.81
C ASN A 262 0.48 -12.59 -8.25
N GLN A 263 -0.29 -13.29 -9.09
CA GLN A 263 -1.38 -14.13 -8.62
C GLN A 263 -0.86 -15.29 -7.77
N MET A 264 0.14 -16.01 -8.25
CA MET A 264 0.78 -17.12 -7.54
C MET A 264 1.34 -16.68 -6.18
N LEU A 265 2.04 -15.53 -6.14
CA LEU A 265 2.54 -14.97 -4.89
C LEU A 265 1.42 -14.69 -3.87
N GLY A 266 0.22 -14.32 -4.33
CA GLY A 266 -0.95 -14.13 -3.47
C GLY A 266 -1.52 -15.45 -2.92
N GLU A 267 -1.41 -16.54 -3.65
CA GLU A 267 -1.80 -17.87 -3.21
C GLU A 267 -0.88 -18.35 -2.08
N GLU A 268 0.43 -18.33 -2.32
CA GLU A 268 1.44 -18.73 -1.32
C GLU A 268 1.44 -17.82 -0.09
N HIS A 269 1.28 -16.51 -0.27
CA HIS A 269 1.08 -15.56 0.83
C HIS A 269 -0.03 -16.03 1.78
N SER A 270 -1.14 -16.50 1.21
CA SER A 270 -2.26 -16.94 2.04
C SER A 270 -1.90 -18.18 2.88
N LEU A 271 -1.13 -19.11 2.34
CA LEU A 271 -0.69 -20.31 3.06
C LEU A 271 0.29 -19.96 4.20
N ILE A 272 1.23 -19.06 3.95
CA ILE A 272 2.16 -18.57 4.98
C ILE A 272 1.39 -17.86 6.10
N MET A 273 0.50 -16.93 5.76
CA MET A 273 -0.21 -16.13 6.76
C MET A 273 -1.24 -16.91 7.57
N LEU A 274 -1.72 -18.04 7.04
CA LEU A 274 -2.57 -19.02 7.77
C LEU A 274 -1.75 -20.01 8.61
N GLY A 275 -0.42 -20.04 8.48
CA GLY A 275 0.45 -20.99 9.15
C GLY A 275 0.38 -22.40 8.55
N GLU A 276 -0.13 -22.55 7.34
CA GLU A 276 -0.15 -23.82 6.59
C GLU A 276 1.22 -24.16 6.01
N LEU A 277 2.05 -23.14 5.73
CA LEU A 277 3.46 -23.25 5.39
C LEU A 277 4.30 -22.40 6.32
N SER A 278 5.50 -22.87 6.66
CA SER A 278 6.51 -21.99 7.25
C SER A 278 6.95 -20.92 6.25
N VAL A 279 7.55 -19.84 6.73
CA VAL A 279 8.06 -18.78 5.84
C VAL A 279 9.05 -19.36 4.81
N ASP A 280 10.00 -20.19 5.28
CA ASP A 280 11.01 -20.78 4.40
C ASP A 280 10.42 -21.72 3.34
N GLU A 281 9.44 -22.55 3.71
CA GLU A 281 8.74 -23.42 2.76
C GLU A 281 7.95 -22.59 1.74
N GLY A 282 7.20 -21.58 2.19
CA GLY A 282 6.41 -20.75 1.30
C GLY A 282 7.26 -19.92 0.33
N LEU A 283 8.41 -19.39 0.77
CA LEU A 283 9.33 -18.67 -0.11
C LEU A 283 9.97 -19.59 -1.15
N ALA A 284 10.33 -20.82 -0.75
CA ALA A 284 10.86 -21.83 -1.67
C ALA A 284 9.82 -22.22 -2.74
N GLU A 285 8.56 -22.44 -2.33
CA GLU A 285 7.46 -22.74 -3.24
C GLU A 285 7.18 -21.56 -4.20
N MET A 286 7.20 -20.33 -3.70
CA MET A 286 7.10 -19.13 -4.53
C MET A 286 8.17 -19.10 -5.62
N ALA A 287 9.43 -19.38 -5.27
CA ALA A 287 10.55 -19.36 -6.20
C ALA A 287 10.42 -20.46 -7.27
N GLU A 288 10.06 -21.69 -6.88
CA GLU A 288 9.85 -22.82 -7.78
C GLU A 288 8.71 -22.54 -8.77
N ARG A 289 7.54 -22.14 -8.26
CA ARG A 289 6.38 -21.82 -9.08
C ARG A 289 6.60 -20.62 -10.00
N ALA A 290 7.33 -19.60 -9.54
CA ALA A 290 7.69 -18.47 -10.40
C ALA A 290 8.60 -18.90 -11.55
N ALA A 291 9.60 -19.76 -11.28
CA ALA A 291 10.45 -20.32 -12.32
C ALA A 291 9.66 -21.11 -13.37
N GLU A 292 8.66 -21.91 -12.95
CA GLU A 292 7.77 -22.63 -13.87
C GLU A 292 6.90 -21.69 -14.72
N ILE A 293 6.41 -20.58 -14.13
CA ILE A 293 5.57 -19.60 -14.84
C ILE A 293 6.38 -18.85 -15.90
N VAL A 294 7.62 -18.49 -15.56
CA VAL A 294 8.47 -17.66 -16.43
C VAL A 294 9.12 -18.50 -17.52
N GLY A 295 9.49 -19.77 -17.26
CA GLY A 295 10.02 -20.74 -18.22
C GLY A 295 11.52 -20.75 -18.25
#